data_b31770dbc4cf6a768c26f2795a4e6b8a
#
_entry.id   b31770dbc4cf6a768c26f2795a4e6b8a
#
_cell.length_a   1.000
_cell.length_b   1.000
_cell.length_c   1.000
_cell.angle_alpha   90.00
_cell.angle_beta   90.00
_cell.angle_gamma   90.00
#
_symmetry.space_group_name_H-M   'P 1'
#
loop_
_entity.id
_entity.type
_entity.pdbx_description
1 polymer ?
#
loop_
_entity_poly.entity_id
_entity_poly.type
_entity_poly.pdbx_seq_one_letter_code
_entity_poly.pdbx_strand_id
1 'polypeptide(L)'
;MKLETICLHGGQQPDPTTNACAVPLYRTSSFVFNSTEHAANLFALKELGNIYTRLMNPTTDVLEKRVCMLEGAHEMAGVGFASGT
;
A
#
# COMPACT_ATOMS: atom_id res chain seq x y z
N MET A 1 19.85 -1.60 -3.46
CA MET A 1 19.17 -2.81 -3.96
C MET A 1 19.32 -2.86 -5.48
N LYS A 2 19.66 -4.01 -6.03
CA LYS A 2 19.82 -4.15 -7.47
C LYS A 2 18.48 -4.06 -8.20
N LEU A 3 18.51 -3.66 -9.47
CA LEU A 3 17.31 -3.51 -10.27
C LEU A 3 16.46 -4.79 -10.31
N GLU A 4 17.12 -5.93 -10.51
CA GLU A 4 16.43 -7.22 -10.56
C GLU A 4 15.70 -7.53 -9.25
N THR A 5 16.30 -7.19 -8.12
CA THR A 5 15.70 -7.39 -6.81
C THR A 5 14.52 -6.45 -6.60
N ILE A 6 14.63 -5.19 -7.05
CA ILE A 6 13.53 -4.22 -6.98
C ILE A 6 12.33 -4.71 -7.78
N CYS A 7 12.57 -5.26 -8.97
CA CYS A 7 11.49 -5.77 -9.83
C CYS A 7 10.65 -6.85 -9.14
N LEU A 8 11.27 -7.65 -8.26
CA LEU A 8 10.59 -8.75 -7.59
C LEU A 8 10.11 -8.42 -6.18
N HIS A 9 10.83 -7.59 -5.45
CA HIS A 9 10.61 -7.38 -4.02
C HIS A 9 10.50 -5.91 -3.59
N GLY A 10 10.70 -4.96 -4.51
CA GLY A 10 10.67 -3.55 -4.15
C GLY A 10 9.32 -3.11 -3.60
N GLY A 11 9.33 -2.35 -2.50
CA GLY A 11 8.11 -1.83 -1.89
C GLY A 11 7.29 -2.86 -1.13
N GLN A 12 7.84 -4.05 -0.91
CA GLN A 12 7.14 -5.17 -0.29
C GLN A 12 7.89 -5.69 0.94
N GLN A 13 7.13 -6.16 1.92
CA GLN A 13 7.64 -6.95 3.05
C GLN A 13 6.75 -8.16 3.21
N PRO A 14 7.27 -9.28 3.78
CA PRO A 14 6.41 -10.43 4.10
C PRO A 14 5.24 -9.99 4.98
N ASP A 15 4.07 -10.60 4.75
CA ASP A 15 2.87 -10.24 5.50
C ASP A 15 3.10 -10.47 7.00
N PRO A 16 2.86 -9.48 7.87
CA PRO A 16 3.14 -9.61 9.29
C PRO A 16 2.24 -10.63 10.00
N THR A 17 1.07 -10.93 9.44
CA THR A 17 0.13 -11.88 10.03
C THR A 17 0.42 -13.31 9.61
N THR A 18 0.69 -13.55 8.33
CA THR A 18 0.84 -14.89 7.76
C THR A 18 2.26 -15.24 7.36
N ASN A 19 3.17 -14.27 7.35
CA ASN A 19 4.53 -14.39 6.85
C ASN A 19 4.60 -14.74 5.36
N ALA A 20 3.54 -14.46 4.61
CA ALA A 20 3.51 -14.74 3.18
C ALA A 20 4.58 -13.92 2.45
N CYS A 21 5.34 -14.59 1.57
CA CYS A 21 6.37 -13.92 0.77
C CYS A 21 5.79 -13.15 -0.40
N ALA A 22 4.72 -13.67 -1.00
CA ALA A 22 4.03 -12.99 -2.10
C ALA A 22 3.11 -11.92 -1.55
N VAL A 23 2.84 -10.88 -2.36
CA VAL A 23 1.93 -9.80 -1.97
C VAL A 23 0.51 -10.35 -1.86
N PRO A 24 -0.14 -10.27 -0.68
CA PRO A 24 -1.53 -10.67 -0.55
C PRO A 24 -2.45 -9.79 -1.40
N LEU A 25 -3.52 -10.38 -1.92
CA LEU A 25 -4.54 -9.66 -2.69
C LEU A 25 -5.69 -9.26 -1.76
N TYR A 26 -5.75 -8.01 -1.37
CA TYR A 26 -6.79 -7.49 -0.50
C TYR A 26 -8.00 -7.05 -1.32
N ARG A 27 -8.90 -8.00 -1.60
CA ARG A 27 -10.08 -7.79 -2.43
C ARG A 27 -11.24 -7.27 -1.57
N THR A 28 -11.05 -6.08 -1.01
CA THR A 28 -12.03 -5.44 -0.13
C THR A 28 -12.22 -3.99 -0.52
N SER A 29 -13.43 -3.46 -0.30
CA SER A 29 -13.72 -2.06 -0.53
C SER A 29 -13.40 -1.19 0.69
N SER A 30 -13.58 -1.72 1.89
CA SER A 30 -13.45 -0.95 3.12
C SER A 30 -12.67 -1.72 4.19
N PHE A 31 -12.25 -1.01 5.21
CA PHE A 31 -11.45 -1.56 6.30
C PHE A 31 -12.11 -1.23 7.65
N VAL A 32 -12.00 -2.16 8.59
CA VAL A 32 -12.54 -1.98 9.94
C VAL A 32 -11.60 -1.12 10.76
N PHE A 33 -12.16 -0.23 11.57
CA PHE A 33 -11.39 0.59 12.49
C PHE A 33 -11.36 -0.05 13.87
N ASN A 34 -10.22 0.10 14.57
CA ASN A 34 -10.07 -0.46 15.91
C ASN A 34 -10.90 0.30 16.95
N SER A 35 -11.15 1.59 16.72
CA SER A 35 -11.92 2.45 17.63
C SER A 35 -12.36 3.71 16.89
N THR A 36 -13.26 4.49 17.52
CA THR A 36 -13.67 5.79 16.97
C THR A 36 -12.48 6.75 16.90
N GLU A 37 -11.60 6.72 17.89
CA GLU A 37 -10.40 7.55 17.90
C GLU A 37 -9.46 7.16 16.75
N HIS A 38 -9.29 5.85 16.50
CA HIS A 38 -8.49 5.36 15.39
C HIS A 38 -9.03 5.87 14.06
N ALA A 39 -10.36 5.78 13.86
CA ALA A 39 -10.99 6.28 12.65
C ALA A 39 -10.77 7.78 12.49
N ALA A 40 -10.97 8.55 13.56
CA ALA A 40 -10.77 10.00 13.52
C ALA A 40 -9.33 10.37 13.17
N ASN A 41 -8.35 9.64 13.72
CA ASN A 41 -6.94 9.90 13.43
C ASN A 41 -6.60 9.58 11.98
N LEU A 42 -7.16 8.51 11.41
CA LEU A 42 -6.94 8.17 9.99
C LEU A 42 -7.52 9.23 9.06
N PHE A 43 -8.76 9.70 9.32
CA PHE A 43 -9.38 10.74 8.52
C PHE A 43 -8.68 12.10 8.67
N ALA A 44 -8.10 12.36 9.84
CA ALA A 44 -7.34 13.59 10.09
C ALA A 44 -5.89 13.50 9.63
N LEU A 45 -5.46 12.36 9.08
CA LEU A 45 -4.09 12.08 8.63
C LEU A 45 -3.05 12.15 9.77
N LYS A 46 -3.48 11.92 11.02
CA LYS A 46 -2.58 11.81 12.16
C LYS A 46 -1.93 10.43 12.26
N GLU A 47 -2.57 9.42 11.69
CA GLU A 47 -2.03 8.06 11.58
C GLU A 47 -2.11 7.61 10.14
N LEU A 48 -1.20 6.70 9.75
CA LEU A 48 -1.27 6.05 8.44
C LEU A 48 -2.01 4.74 8.58
N GLY A 49 -2.89 4.45 7.65
CA GLY A 49 -3.66 3.21 7.64
C GLY A 49 -4.66 3.19 6.50
N ASN A 50 -5.37 2.08 6.38
CA ASN A 50 -6.30 1.87 5.27
C ASN A 50 -7.72 2.23 5.70
N ILE A 51 -8.42 2.99 4.86
CA ILE A 51 -9.79 3.43 5.09
C ILE A 51 -10.71 2.79 4.06
N TYR A 52 -10.44 3.00 2.80
CA TYR A 52 -11.29 2.57 1.69
C TYR A 52 -10.43 2.33 0.45
N THR A 53 -10.71 1.25 -0.29
CA THR A 53 -9.85 0.83 -1.41
C THR A 53 -9.67 1.89 -2.51
N ARG A 54 -10.67 2.73 -2.75
CA ARG A 54 -10.53 3.81 -3.74
C ARG A 54 -9.39 4.76 -3.38
N LEU A 55 -9.16 4.97 -2.09
CA LEU A 55 -8.13 5.86 -1.59
C LEU A 55 -6.80 5.14 -1.36
N MET A 56 -6.86 3.94 -0.77
CA MET A 56 -5.67 3.14 -0.46
C MET A 56 -6.03 1.68 -0.27
N ASN A 57 -5.07 0.81 -0.58
CA ASN A 57 -5.19 -0.63 -0.39
C ASN A 57 -3.78 -1.20 -0.28
N PRO A 58 -3.51 -2.14 0.66
CA PRO A 58 -2.16 -2.68 0.82
C PRO A 58 -1.58 -3.31 -0.46
N THR A 59 -2.42 -3.92 -1.30
CA THR A 59 -1.95 -4.51 -2.56
C THR A 59 -1.53 -3.45 -3.55
N THR A 60 -2.34 -2.41 -3.73
CA THR A 60 -2.04 -1.27 -4.62
C THR A 60 -0.83 -0.50 -4.11
N ASP A 61 -0.68 -0.39 -2.79
CA ASP A 61 0.43 0.30 -2.16
C ASP A 61 1.78 -0.29 -2.58
N VAL A 62 1.87 -1.62 -2.69
CA VAL A 62 3.10 -2.28 -3.15
C VAL A 62 3.42 -1.89 -4.59
N LEU A 63 2.42 -1.86 -5.48
CA LEU A 63 2.61 -1.42 -6.86
C LEU A 63 3.17 0.00 -6.91
N GLU A 64 2.53 0.91 -6.19
CA GLU A 64 2.93 2.31 -6.15
C GLU A 64 4.37 2.47 -5.67
N LYS A 65 4.72 1.80 -4.57
CA LYS A 65 6.06 1.87 -4.00
C LYS A 65 7.11 1.23 -4.90
N ARG A 66 6.78 0.10 -5.54
CA ARG A 66 7.72 -0.60 -6.43
C ARG A 66 8.04 0.25 -7.66
N VAL A 67 7.03 0.85 -8.27
CA VAL A 67 7.25 1.75 -9.41
C VAL A 67 8.08 2.95 -8.99
N CYS A 68 7.81 3.53 -7.82
CA CYS A 68 8.61 4.63 -7.29
C CYS A 68 10.08 4.23 -7.13
N MET A 69 10.35 3.04 -6.61
CA MET A 69 11.73 2.56 -6.46
C MET A 69 12.41 2.37 -7.80
N LEU A 70 11.70 1.84 -8.79
CA LEU A 70 12.24 1.63 -10.14
C LEU A 70 12.56 2.96 -10.83
N GLU A 71 11.75 3.98 -10.60
CA GLU A 71 11.93 5.31 -11.19
C GLU A 71 12.83 6.23 -10.35
N GLY A 72 13.26 5.80 -9.18
CA GLY A 72 14.07 6.62 -8.28
C GLY A 72 13.28 7.74 -7.61
N ALA A 73 11.96 7.62 -7.53
CA ALA A 73 11.09 8.61 -6.90
C ALA A 73 10.88 8.32 -5.42
N HIS A 74 10.38 9.33 -4.68
CA HIS A 74 10.00 9.14 -3.29
C HIS A 74 8.85 8.14 -3.20
N GLU A 75 8.82 7.30 -2.16
CA GLU A 75 7.84 6.23 -2.02
C GLU A 75 6.38 6.70 -1.99
N MET A 76 6.13 7.95 -1.68
CA MET A 76 4.78 8.53 -1.64
C MET A 76 4.41 9.30 -2.91
N ALA A 77 5.25 9.24 -3.95
CA ALA A 77 5.03 9.98 -5.19
C ALA A 77 4.15 9.23 -6.20
N GLY A 78 3.87 7.95 -5.96
CA GLY A 78 3.12 7.12 -6.90
C GLY A 78 1.65 6.97 -6.50
N VAL A 79 0.78 6.89 -7.51
CA VAL A 79 -0.66 6.64 -7.33
C VAL A 79 -1.12 5.66 -8.40
N GLY A 80 -1.83 4.60 -7.97
CA GLY A 80 -2.40 3.62 -8.88
C GLY A 80 -3.89 3.84 -9.09
N PHE A 81 -4.33 3.80 -10.33
CA PHE A 81 -5.74 3.95 -10.71
C PHE A 81 -6.21 2.74 -11.51
N ALA A 82 -7.52 2.45 -11.44
CA ALA A 82 -8.12 1.35 -12.18
C ALA A 82 -8.19 1.62 -13.68
N SER A 83 -8.12 2.87 -14.10
CA SER A 83 -8.21 3.27 -15.52
C SER A 83 -7.47 4.58 -15.75
N GLY A 84 -7.31 4.94 -17.01
CA GLY A 84 -6.67 6.21 -17.39
C GLY A 84 -7.59 7.43 -17.30
N THR A 85 -8.82 7.19 -16.91
CA THR A 85 -9.77 8.29 -16.72
C THR A 85 -9.57 8.96 -15.38
#